data_6bb4e4b805e7a5028cad8c39dea6aebb
#
_entry.id   6bb4e4b805e7a5028cad8c39dea6aebb
#
_cell.length_a   1.000
_cell.length_b   1.000
_cell.length_c   1.000
_cell.angle_alpha   90.00
_cell.angle_beta   90.00
_cell.angle_gamma   90.00
#
_symmetry.space_group_name_H-M   'P 1'
#
loop_
_entity.id
_entity.type
_entity.pdbx_description
1 polymer ?
#
loop_
_entity_poly.entity_id
_entity_poly.type
_entity_poly.pdbx_seq_one_letter_code
_entity_poly.pdbx_strand_id
1 'polypeptide(L)'
;SAGTLLVFPEKAYFIIDFRYIEKAKKTVTACEVILQDKLYEQINSLIEKHGAKTVSVNVDTCTLSELIAYQQKLNAEVIADTKLAEIIREIRTVKSQEQIDKIIKAQRIAEKGFAHMLDFIRVGRTEKEIQLELDYYMLKIGAEALSFDTIALSGSNTSLPHGVPSDKKVESGEFVLMDFGATYDGWHSDMTRTVCVGKPSDKMKSVYETVLTAQLTALDAVKAGMSGKAL
;
A
#
# COMPACT_ATOMS: atom_id res chain seq x y z
N SER A 1 -2.07 -0.32 -14.72
CA SER A 1 -2.20 1.15 -14.88
C SER A 1 -2.57 1.47 -16.32
N ALA A 2 -3.19 2.62 -16.52
CA ALA A 2 -3.71 3.00 -17.84
C ALA A 2 -2.72 3.87 -18.65
N GLY A 3 -1.47 4.02 -18.23
CA GLY A 3 -0.51 4.90 -18.90
C GLY A 3 0.93 4.40 -18.84
N THR A 4 1.76 4.95 -19.73
CA THR A 4 3.19 4.66 -19.85
C THR A 4 4.00 5.91 -19.53
N LEU A 5 4.89 5.83 -18.55
CA LEU A 5 5.82 6.90 -18.20
C LEU A 5 7.17 6.65 -18.86
N LEU A 6 7.65 7.64 -19.63
CA LEU A 6 9.00 7.68 -20.17
C LEU A 6 9.79 8.79 -19.47
N VAL A 7 10.98 8.44 -18.98
CA VAL A 7 11.87 9.38 -18.30
C VAL A 7 13.18 9.46 -19.07
N PHE A 8 13.51 10.67 -19.56
CA PHE A 8 14.78 11.01 -20.16
C PHE A 8 15.55 11.97 -19.24
N PRO A 9 16.87 12.15 -19.41
CA PRO A 9 17.66 13.00 -18.52
C PRO A 9 17.09 14.42 -18.34
N GLU A 10 16.55 15.01 -19.41
CA GLU A 10 16.08 16.40 -19.43
C GLU A 10 14.56 16.52 -19.25
N LYS A 11 13.80 15.45 -19.52
CA LYS A 11 12.34 15.54 -19.58
C LYS A 11 11.65 14.19 -19.42
N ALA A 12 10.49 14.22 -18.80
CA ALA A 12 9.62 13.05 -18.66
C ALA A 12 8.28 13.26 -19.41
N TYR A 13 7.69 12.16 -19.87
CA TYR A 13 6.44 12.13 -20.63
C TYR A 13 5.53 11.03 -20.06
N PHE A 14 4.26 11.35 -19.89
CA PHE A 14 3.24 10.40 -19.46
C PHE A 14 2.21 10.22 -20.57
N ILE A 15 2.28 9.10 -21.28
CA ILE A 15 1.34 8.74 -22.34
C ILE A 15 0.19 7.98 -21.69
N ILE A 16 -1.03 8.50 -21.83
CA ILE A 16 -2.21 7.95 -21.18
C ILE A 16 -3.44 7.98 -22.09
N ASP A 17 -4.33 7.00 -21.95
CA ASP A 17 -5.50 6.88 -22.79
C ASP A 17 -6.57 7.98 -22.52
N PHE A 18 -7.54 8.06 -23.44
CA PHE A 18 -8.58 9.11 -23.44
C PHE A 18 -9.46 9.11 -22.18
N ARG A 19 -9.59 7.98 -21.48
CA ARG A 19 -10.43 7.88 -20.27
C ARG A 19 -9.88 8.66 -19.10
N TYR A 20 -8.57 8.89 -19.07
CA TYR A 20 -7.88 9.50 -17.94
C TYR A 20 -7.12 10.78 -18.27
N ILE A 21 -7.08 11.20 -19.55
CA ILE A 21 -6.28 12.33 -20.01
C ILE A 21 -6.64 13.66 -19.30
N GLU A 22 -7.92 13.91 -19.07
CA GLU A 22 -8.36 15.14 -18.39
C GLU A 22 -7.91 15.18 -16.93
N LYS A 23 -8.04 14.05 -16.22
CA LYS A 23 -7.55 13.93 -14.84
C LYS A 23 -6.05 14.07 -14.80
N ALA A 24 -5.33 13.37 -15.68
CA ALA A 24 -3.88 13.41 -15.73
C ALA A 24 -3.36 14.83 -15.97
N LYS A 25 -3.93 15.58 -16.93
CA LYS A 25 -3.55 16.98 -17.19
C LYS A 25 -3.75 17.91 -16.00
N LYS A 26 -4.69 17.61 -15.11
CA LYS A 26 -4.97 18.41 -13.89
C LYS A 26 -4.06 18.03 -12.72
N THR A 27 -3.65 16.78 -12.64
CA THR A 27 -2.98 16.26 -11.43
C THR A 27 -1.50 15.95 -11.61
N VAL A 28 -1.05 15.70 -12.85
CA VAL A 28 0.35 15.37 -13.15
C VAL A 28 1.08 16.63 -13.54
N THR A 29 1.98 17.08 -12.69
CA THR A 29 2.76 18.32 -12.87
C THR A 29 4.23 18.06 -13.17
N ALA A 30 4.74 16.86 -12.89
CA ALA A 30 6.16 16.52 -13.00
C ALA A 30 6.60 16.12 -14.42
N CYS A 31 5.67 15.92 -15.36
CA CYS A 31 5.98 15.50 -16.72
C CYS A 31 4.93 16.00 -17.71
N GLU A 32 5.30 15.98 -19.00
CA GLU A 32 4.36 16.30 -20.09
C GLU A 32 3.35 15.15 -20.27
N VAL A 33 2.06 15.47 -20.22
CA VAL A 33 0.97 14.49 -20.41
C VAL A 33 0.55 14.46 -21.87
N ILE A 34 0.66 13.29 -22.49
CA ILE A 34 0.35 13.04 -23.90
C ILE A 34 -0.86 12.09 -24.01
N LEU A 35 -1.83 12.44 -24.84
CA LEU A 35 -2.92 11.54 -25.16
C LEU A 35 -2.38 10.36 -25.99
N GLN A 36 -2.67 9.15 -25.53
CA GLN A 36 -2.32 7.93 -26.25
C GLN A 36 -3.16 7.79 -27.53
N ASP A 37 -2.48 7.62 -28.64
CA ASP A 37 -3.04 7.18 -29.93
C ASP A 37 -2.36 5.85 -30.31
N LYS A 38 -1.23 5.90 -30.99
CA LYS A 38 -0.40 4.76 -31.36
C LYS A 38 0.81 4.68 -30.44
N LEU A 39 0.66 3.99 -29.31
CA LEU A 39 1.62 3.97 -28.23
C LEU A 39 3.06 3.78 -28.67
N TYR A 40 3.35 2.75 -29.45
CA TYR A 40 4.74 2.42 -29.85
C TYR A 40 5.32 3.44 -30.83
N GLU A 41 4.51 4.01 -31.73
CA GLU A 41 4.96 5.09 -32.63
C GLU A 41 5.30 6.35 -31.82
N GLN A 42 4.46 6.68 -30.82
CA GLN A 42 4.71 7.82 -29.93
C GLN A 42 5.97 7.60 -29.06
N ILE A 43 6.18 6.40 -28.53
CA ILE A 43 7.40 6.06 -27.79
C ILE A 43 8.62 6.19 -28.68
N ASN A 44 8.59 5.63 -29.89
CA ASN A 44 9.72 5.68 -30.84
C ASN A 44 10.04 7.11 -31.26
N SER A 45 9.04 7.95 -31.48
CA SER A 45 9.24 9.39 -31.77
C SER A 45 9.96 10.11 -30.61
N LEU A 46 9.64 9.78 -29.36
CA LEU A 46 10.33 10.33 -28.19
C LEU A 46 11.75 9.77 -28.04
N ILE A 47 11.96 8.48 -28.26
CA ILE A 47 13.30 7.86 -28.28
C ILE A 47 14.20 8.55 -29.31
N GLU A 48 13.72 8.76 -30.53
CA GLU A 48 14.43 9.45 -31.61
C GLU A 48 14.72 10.90 -31.24
N LYS A 49 13.70 11.64 -30.78
CA LYS A 49 13.81 13.03 -30.34
C LYS A 49 14.91 13.27 -29.31
N HIS A 50 15.07 12.33 -28.37
CA HIS A 50 16.08 12.40 -27.30
C HIS A 50 17.37 11.65 -27.63
N GLY A 51 17.48 11.04 -28.82
CA GLY A 51 18.66 10.30 -29.26
C GLY A 51 19.00 9.07 -28.40
N ALA A 52 18.01 8.51 -27.70
CA ALA A 52 18.22 7.38 -26.83
C ALA A 52 18.52 6.10 -27.64
N LYS A 53 19.57 5.37 -27.25
CA LYS A 53 19.96 4.09 -27.88
C LYS A 53 19.47 2.89 -27.10
N THR A 54 19.25 3.08 -25.81
CA THR A 54 18.78 2.05 -24.86
C THR A 54 17.60 2.54 -24.07
N VAL A 55 16.70 1.64 -23.69
CA VAL A 55 15.54 1.89 -22.83
C VAL A 55 15.49 0.81 -21.76
N SER A 56 15.54 1.19 -20.49
CA SER A 56 15.36 0.25 -19.37
C SER A 56 13.89 0.13 -19.00
N VAL A 57 13.44 -1.08 -18.70
CA VAL A 57 12.10 -1.34 -18.18
C VAL A 57 12.15 -1.73 -16.71
N ASN A 58 11.12 -1.35 -15.94
CA ASN A 58 11.01 -1.78 -14.56
C ASN A 58 10.55 -3.23 -14.48
N VAL A 59 11.49 -4.15 -14.24
CA VAL A 59 11.24 -5.61 -14.20
C VAL A 59 10.30 -6.04 -13.07
N ASP A 60 10.13 -5.25 -12.01
CA ASP A 60 9.19 -5.55 -10.93
C ASP A 60 7.71 -5.42 -11.38
N THR A 61 7.44 -4.69 -12.46
CA THR A 61 6.08 -4.40 -12.92
C THR A 61 5.83 -4.72 -14.38
N CYS A 62 6.89 -4.84 -15.19
CA CYS A 62 6.80 -5.16 -16.61
C CYS A 62 6.47 -6.66 -16.77
N THR A 63 5.35 -6.95 -17.41
CA THR A 63 5.01 -8.33 -17.74
C THR A 63 5.91 -8.87 -18.88
N LEU A 64 6.07 -10.19 -18.95
CA LEU A 64 6.81 -10.82 -20.05
C LEU A 64 6.23 -10.46 -21.43
N SER A 65 4.91 -10.37 -21.54
CA SER A 65 4.22 -9.96 -22.78
C SER A 65 4.56 -8.53 -23.19
N GLU A 66 4.62 -7.60 -22.24
CA GLU A 66 5.03 -6.21 -22.49
C GLU A 66 6.49 -6.13 -22.89
N LEU A 67 7.37 -6.86 -22.22
CA LEU A 67 8.80 -6.90 -22.56
C LEU A 67 9.01 -7.37 -24.00
N ILE A 68 8.38 -8.47 -24.40
CA ILE A 68 8.46 -8.99 -25.78
C ILE A 68 7.95 -7.94 -26.78
N ALA A 69 6.83 -7.27 -26.47
CA ALA A 69 6.28 -6.24 -27.33
C ALA A 69 7.23 -5.02 -27.44
N TYR A 70 7.87 -4.61 -26.35
CA TYR A 70 8.87 -3.53 -26.37
C TYR A 70 10.09 -3.92 -27.21
N GLN A 71 10.64 -5.10 -27.02
CA GLN A 71 11.79 -5.60 -27.80
C GLN A 71 11.51 -5.69 -29.31
N GLN A 72 10.26 -5.98 -29.70
CA GLN A 72 9.87 -6.09 -31.11
C GLN A 72 9.52 -4.75 -31.77
N LYS A 73 9.04 -3.77 -30.99
CA LYS A 73 8.39 -2.57 -31.54
C LYS A 73 9.14 -1.28 -31.26
N LEU A 74 10.08 -1.25 -30.33
CA LEU A 74 10.86 -0.07 -30.03
C LEU A 74 12.14 0.01 -30.87
N ASN A 75 12.49 1.23 -31.31
CA ASN A 75 13.68 1.55 -32.08
C ASN A 75 14.92 1.77 -31.20
N ALA A 76 15.00 1.07 -30.05
CA ALA A 76 16.11 1.12 -29.11
C ALA A 76 16.34 -0.27 -28.50
N GLU A 77 17.53 -0.54 -28.02
CA GLU A 77 17.81 -1.73 -27.26
C GLU A 77 17.06 -1.72 -25.92
N VAL A 78 16.24 -2.72 -25.65
CA VAL A 78 15.45 -2.83 -24.41
C VAL A 78 16.24 -3.61 -23.38
N ILE A 79 16.60 -2.93 -22.29
CA ILE A 79 17.33 -3.51 -21.15
C ILE A 79 16.32 -3.91 -20.07
N ALA A 80 16.35 -5.19 -19.69
CA ALA A 80 15.50 -5.76 -18.65
C ALA A 80 16.37 -6.38 -17.54
N ASP A 81 17.07 -5.52 -16.80
CA ASP A 81 17.81 -5.88 -15.60
C ASP A 81 17.17 -5.29 -14.33
N THR A 82 17.70 -5.63 -13.16
CA THR A 82 17.16 -5.16 -11.87
C THR A 82 17.50 -3.71 -11.53
N LYS A 83 18.42 -3.09 -12.26
CA LYS A 83 19.00 -1.80 -11.90
C LYS A 83 17.95 -0.67 -11.81
N LEU A 84 17.03 -0.58 -12.78
CA LEU A 84 15.96 0.41 -12.72
C LEU A 84 15.03 0.16 -11.53
N ALA A 85 14.67 -1.09 -11.26
CA ALA A 85 13.85 -1.47 -10.11
C ALA A 85 14.54 -1.14 -8.77
N GLU A 86 15.85 -1.36 -8.67
CA GLU A 86 16.67 -1.00 -7.51
C GLU A 86 16.68 0.50 -7.27
N ILE A 87 16.91 1.31 -8.31
CA ILE A 87 16.88 2.78 -8.23
C ILE A 87 15.50 3.27 -7.76
N ILE A 88 14.42 2.74 -8.32
CA ILE A 88 13.06 3.12 -7.91
C ILE A 88 12.80 2.77 -6.44
N ARG A 89 13.24 1.59 -5.98
CA ARG A 89 13.14 1.18 -4.57
C ARG A 89 13.94 2.12 -3.66
N GLU A 90 15.16 2.47 -4.04
CA GLU A 90 16.01 3.39 -3.28
C GLU A 90 15.37 4.78 -3.14
N ILE A 91 14.89 5.37 -4.24
CA ILE A 91 14.18 6.66 -4.22
C ILE A 91 12.96 6.61 -3.29
N ARG A 92 12.21 5.49 -3.29
CA ARG A 92 11.02 5.31 -2.45
C ARG A 92 11.33 5.03 -0.98
N THR A 93 12.57 4.64 -0.63
CA THR A 93 12.97 4.32 0.74
C THR A 93 12.97 5.57 1.62
N VAL A 94 13.47 6.69 1.12
CA VAL A 94 13.53 7.96 1.84
C VAL A 94 12.31 8.82 1.48
N LYS A 95 11.52 9.18 2.49
CA LYS A 95 10.30 10.00 2.32
C LYS A 95 10.61 11.47 2.57
N SER A 96 10.00 12.36 1.77
CA SER A 96 9.96 13.79 2.07
C SER A 96 9.06 14.08 3.27
N GLN A 97 9.17 15.26 3.87
CA GLN A 97 8.28 15.66 4.96
C GLN A 97 6.82 15.68 4.54
N GLU A 98 6.51 16.16 3.32
CA GLU A 98 5.15 16.12 2.78
C GLU A 98 4.59 14.70 2.70
N GLN A 99 5.41 13.73 2.28
CA GLN A 99 5.03 12.32 2.21
C GLN A 99 4.78 11.73 3.60
N ILE A 100 5.63 12.08 4.57
CA ILE A 100 5.47 11.69 5.98
C ILE A 100 4.15 12.25 6.54
N ASP A 101 3.84 13.51 6.26
CA ASP A 101 2.60 14.14 6.73
C ASP A 101 1.35 13.44 6.17
N LYS A 102 1.40 12.95 4.92
CA LYS A 102 0.32 12.16 4.31
C LYS A 102 0.17 10.79 4.97
N ILE A 103 1.28 10.10 5.26
CA ILE A 103 1.26 8.84 6.02
C ILE A 103 0.67 9.05 7.40
N ILE A 104 1.05 10.12 8.09
CA ILE A 104 0.50 10.46 9.41
C ILE A 104 -1.02 10.69 9.31
N LYS A 105 -1.50 11.38 8.28
CA LYS A 105 -2.95 11.58 8.08
C LYS A 105 -3.69 10.27 7.86
N ALA A 106 -3.16 9.38 7.00
CA ALA A 106 -3.69 8.05 6.81
C ALA A 106 -3.77 7.28 8.14
N GLN A 107 -2.69 7.32 8.94
CA GLN A 107 -2.64 6.68 10.26
C GLN A 107 -3.69 7.26 11.22
N ARG A 108 -3.89 8.60 11.26
CA ARG A 108 -4.91 9.24 12.11
C ARG A 108 -6.34 8.85 11.73
N ILE A 109 -6.61 8.56 10.45
CA ILE A 109 -7.91 8.01 10.02
C ILE A 109 -8.08 6.59 10.59
N ALA A 110 -7.09 5.73 10.46
CA ALA A 110 -7.14 4.37 11.00
C ALA A 110 -7.31 4.37 12.53
N GLU A 111 -6.59 5.23 13.26
CA GLU A 111 -6.75 5.38 14.72
C GLU A 111 -8.16 5.78 15.14
N LYS A 112 -8.80 6.70 14.40
CA LYS A 112 -10.20 7.08 14.64
C LYS A 112 -11.15 5.93 14.32
N GLY A 113 -10.85 5.15 13.26
CA GLY A 113 -11.56 3.91 12.96
C GLY A 113 -11.51 2.95 14.14
N PHE A 114 -10.32 2.70 14.67
CA PHE A 114 -10.16 1.84 15.85
C PHE A 114 -10.93 2.35 17.08
N ALA A 115 -10.85 3.64 17.37
CA ALA A 115 -11.58 4.22 18.50
C ALA A 115 -13.09 4.02 18.37
N HIS A 116 -13.66 4.18 17.16
CA HIS A 116 -15.07 3.88 16.90
C HIS A 116 -15.40 2.40 17.14
N MET A 117 -14.49 1.49 16.78
CA MET A 117 -14.72 0.05 16.94
C MET A 117 -14.78 -0.41 18.39
N LEU A 118 -14.20 0.32 19.33
CA LEU A 118 -14.28 -0.02 20.77
C LEU A 118 -15.73 0.02 21.30
N ASP A 119 -16.59 0.86 20.73
CA ASP A 119 -18.01 0.93 21.06
C ASP A 119 -18.86 -0.06 20.24
N PHE A 120 -18.39 -0.44 19.07
CA PHE A 120 -19.13 -1.32 18.15
C PHE A 120 -18.95 -2.82 18.48
N ILE A 121 -17.73 -3.22 18.84
CA ILE A 121 -17.37 -4.62 19.11
C ILE A 121 -18.05 -5.10 20.38
N ARG A 122 -18.84 -6.19 20.26
CA ARG A 122 -19.54 -6.83 21.39
C ARG A 122 -19.86 -8.28 21.08
N VAL A 123 -20.20 -9.04 22.11
CA VAL A 123 -20.68 -10.41 21.98
C VAL A 123 -21.81 -10.49 20.94
N GLY A 124 -21.75 -11.46 20.06
CA GLY A 124 -22.74 -11.74 19.01
C GLY A 124 -22.50 -11.03 17.68
N ARG A 125 -21.61 -10.04 17.61
CA ARG A 125 -21.16 -9.48 16.33
C ARG A 125 -20.35 -10.51 15.55
N THR A 126 -20.53 -10.56 14.22
CA THR A 126 -19.69 -11.43 13.38
C THR A 126 -18.40 -10.70 12.99
N GLU A 127 -17.40 -11.49 12.63
CA GLU A 127 -16.12 -10.95 12.09
C GLU A 127 -16.37 -10.07 10.87
N LYS A 128 -17.27 -10.47 9.97
CA LYS A 128 -17.69 -9.66 8.80
C LYS A 128 -18.37 -8.35 9.18
N GLU A 129 -19.24 -8.34 10.20
CA GLU A 129 -19.85 -7.10 10.67
C GLU A 129 -18.80 -6.13 11.20
N ILE A 130 -17.79 -6.64 11.91
CA ILE A 130 -16.68 -5.85 12.44
C ILE A 130 -15.85 -5.27 11.30
N GLN A 131 -15.47 -6.09 10.32
CA GLN A 131 -14.76 -5.65 9.11
C GLN A 131 -15.53 -4.53 8.39
N LEU A 132 -16.79 -4.79 8.04
CA LEU A 132 -17.61 -3.85 7.25
C LEU A 132 -17.80 -2.52 7.96
N GLU A 133 -18.02 -2.51 9.27
CA GLU A 133 -18.18 -1.28 10.06
C GLU A 133 -16.89 -0.46 10.09
N LEU A 134 -15.75 -1.12 10.32
CA LEU A 134 -14.43 -0.48 10.34
C LEU A 134 -14.11 0.15 8.99
N ASP A 135 -14.28 -0.61 7.90
CA ASP A 135 -14.05 -0.17 6.53
C ASP A 135 -14.94 1.03 6.17
N TYR A 136 -16.23 0.90 6.44
CA TYR A 136 -17.20 1.97 6.20
C TYR A 136 -16.84 3.23 6.99
N TYR A 137 -16.50 3.09 8.26
CA TYR A 137 -16.20 4.25 9.10
C TYR A 137 -14.93 4.98 8.62
N MET A 138 -13.86 4.26 8.29
CA MET A 138 -12.63 4.88 7.74
C MET A 138 -12.92 5.66 6.44
N LEU A 139 -13.68 5.08 5.51
CA LEU A 139 -14.09 5.75 4.28
C LEU A 139 -14.96 6.98 4.57
N LYS A 140 -15.92 6.89 5.50
CA LYS A 140 -16.80 7.98 5.90
C LYS A 140 -16.06 9.17 6.47
N ILE A 141 -14.96 8.95 7.19
CA ILE A 141 -14.19 10.03 7.83
C ILE A 141 -13.03 10.55 6.97
N GLY A 142 -12.94 10.11 5.70
CA GLY A 142 -12.07 10.70 4.70
C GLY A 142 -10.92 9.84 4.19
N ALA A 143 -10.92 8.53 4.42
CA ALA A 143 -10.05 7.64 3.65
C ALA A 143 -10.49 7.61 2.18
N GLU A 144 -9.55 7.71 1.26
CA GLU A 144 -9.80 7.56 -0.18
C GLU A 144 -10.09 6.10 -0.58
N ALA A 145 -9.45 5.19 0.13
CA ALA A 145 -9.60 3.75 -0.01
C ALA A 145 -9.10 3.07 1.26
N LEU A 146 -9.29 1.76 1.36
CA LEU A 146 -8.56 0.92 2.31
C LEU A 146 -7.13 0.71 1.81
N SER A 147 -6.18 0.55 2.71
CA SER A 147 -4.79 0.25 2.34
C SER A 147 -4.63 -1.16 1.79
N PHE A 148 -5.40 -2.08 2.34
CA PHE A 148 -5.49 -3.51 2.02
C PHE A 148 -6.81 -4.07 2.54
N ASP A 149 -7.11 -5.32 2.21
CA ASP A 149 -8.32 -6.00 2.70
C ASP A 149 -8.24 -6.16 4.22
N THR A 150 -9.15 -5.52 4.94
CA THR A 150 -9.18 -5.53 6.40
C THR A 150 -9.34 -6.95 6.96
N ILE A 151 -8.48 -7.32 7.87
CA ILE A 151 -8.57 -8.56 8.65
C ILE A 151 -9.27 -8.23 9.96
N ALA A 152 -10.37 -8.92 10.27
CA ALA A 152 -11.08 -8.82 11.54
C ALA A 152 -11.45 -10.22 12.01
N LEU A 153 -10.74 -10.74 12.99
CA LEU A 153 -10.83 -12.13 13.42
C LEU A 153 -11.12 -12.22 14.92
N SER A 154 -11.77 -13.29 15.34
CA SER A 154 -12.11 -13.51 16.77
C SER A 154 -11.77 -14.90 17.27
N GLY A 155 -11.48 -15.01 18.56
CA GLY A 155 -11.18 -16.26 19.25
C GLY A 155 -10.04 -17.02 18.60
N SER A 156 -10.24 -18.29 18.24
CA SER A 156 -9.21 -19.13 17.61
C SER A 156 -8.76 -18.64 16.25
N ASN A 157 -9.62 -17.91 15.50
CA ASN A 157 -9.28 -17.39 14.19
C ASN A 157 -8.17 -16.32 14.25
N THR A 158 -7.98 -15.67 15.41
CA THR A 158 -6.89 -14.68 15.60
C THR A 158 -5.49 -15.25 15.43
N SER A 159 -5.35 -16.57 15.39
CA SER A 159 -4.08 -17.26 15.10
C SER A 159 -3.73 -17.34 13.61
N LEU A 160 -4.63 -16.93 12.72
CA LEU A 160 -4.45 -16.98 11.28
C LEU A 160 -3.90 -15.64 10.77
N PRO A 161 -2.60 -15.53 10.38
CA PRO A 161 -1.98 -14.26 10.01
C PRO A 161 -2.67 -13.55 8.84
N HIS A 162 -3.24 -14.32 7.91
CA HIS A 162 -3.99 -13.83 6.75
C HIS A 162 -5.40 -14.43 6.70
N GLY A 163 -6.05 -14.52 7.87
CA GLY A 163 -7.40 -15.03 7.97
C GLY A 163 -8.41 -14.08 7.30
N VAL A 164 -9.46 -14.65 6.74
CA VAL A 164 -10.55 -13.90 6.12
C VAL A 164 -11.72 -13.82 7.10
N PRO A 165 -12.27 -12.63 7.36
CA PRO A 165 -13.43 -12.46 8.23
C PRO A 165 -14.62 -13.33 7.81
N SER A 166 -15.20 -14.02 8.78
CA SER A 166 -16.27 -15.01 8.57
C SER A 166 -17.57 -14.62 9.29
N ASP A 167 -18.57 -15.48 9.21
CA ASP A 167 -19.82 -15.33 9.97
C ASP A 167 -19.68 -15.82 11.43
N LYS A 168 -18.44 -16.17 11.89
CA LYS A 168 -18.17 -16.48 13.29
C LYS A 168 -18.55 -15.28 14.15
N LYS A 169 -19.33 -15.56 15.20
CA LYS A 169 -19.73 -14.57 16.20
C LYS A 169 -18.70 -14.48 17.32
N VAL A 170 -18.43 -13.26 17.75
CA VAL A 170 -17.59 -12.98 18.91
C VAL A 170 -18.27 -13.50 20.17
N GLU A 171 -17.53 -14.20 21.00
CA GLU A 171 -17.96 -14.70 22.30
C GLU A 171 -17.32 -13.94 23.46
N SER A 172 -17.90 -14.05 24.66
CA SER A 172 -17.32 -13.42 25.85
C SER A 172 -16.02 -14.11 26.25
N GLY A 173 -14.99 -13.31 26.52
CA GLY A 173 -13.65 -13.80 26.89
C GLY A 173 -12.74 -14.04 25.67
N GLU A 174 -13.18 -13.72 24.47
CA GLU A 174 -12.35 -13.86 23.26
C GLU A 174 -11.54 -12.60 22.93
N PHE A 175 -10.39 -12.80 22.29
CA PHE A 175 -9.72 -11.72 21.55
C PHE A 175 -10.45 -11.44 20.24
N VAL A 176 -10.46 -10.16 19.87
CA VAL A 176 -10.76 -9.67 18.52
C VAL A 176 -9.51 -8.95 18.02
N LEU A 177 -8.92 -9.48 16.97
CA LEU A 177 -7.77 -8.90 16.28
C LEU A 177 -8.28 -8.20 15.03
N MET A 178 -7.87 -6.96 14.85
CA MET A 178 -8.12 -6.17 13.65
C MET A 178 -6.79 -5.73 13.06
N ASP A 179 -6.58 -6.01 11.78
CA ASP A 179 -5.44 -5.55 10.97
C ASP A 179 -5.99 -4.77 9.78
N PHE A 180 -5.68 -3.48 9.72
CA PHE A 180 -6.37 -2.54 8.85
C PHE A 180 -5.53 -1.30 8.58
N GLY A 181 -5.88 -0.59 7.54
CA GLY A 181 -5.23 0.66 7.17
C GLY A 181 -6.08 1.52 6.25
N ALA A 182 -5.80 2.81 6.24
CA ALA A 182 -6.44 3.80 5.41
C ALA A 182 -5.47 4.34 4.34
N THR A 183 -6.01 4.75 3.21
CA THR A 183 -5.29 5.48 2.17
C THR A 183 -5.67 6.96 2.23
N TYR A 184 -4.68 7.84 2.22
CA TYR A 184 -4.84 9.28 2.15
C TYR A 184 -3.85 9.89 1.15
N ASP A 185 -4.37 10.56 0.13
CA ASP A 185 -3.58 11.18 -0.97
C ASP A 185 -2.53 10.22 -1.56
N GLY A 186 -2.96 8.96 -1.81
CA GLY A 186 -2.13 7.89 -2.34
C GLY A 186 -1.13 7.27 -1.37
N TRP A 187 -1.12 7.67 -0.09
CA TRP A 187 -0.25 7.13 0.97
C TRP A 187 -1.05 6.26 1.94
N HIS A 188 -0.40 5.23 2.46
CA HIS A 188 -1.04 4.15 3.20
C HIS A 188 -0.63 4.14 4.66
N SER A 189 -1.57 3.81 5.55
CA SER A 189 -1.29 3.37 6.91
C SER A 189 -1.50 1.85 7.04
N ASP A 190 -0.93 1.30 8.08
CA ASP A 190 -1.00 -0.12 8.42
C ASP A 190 -0.90 -0.26 9.94
N MET A 191 -1.91 -0.86 10.56
CA MET A 191 -1.90 -1.08 12.01
C MET A 191 -2.74 -2.29 12.42
N THR A 192 -2.18 -3.06 13.35
CA THR A 192 -2.90 -4.16 14.01
C THR A 192 -3.26 -3.77 15.45
N ARG A 193 -4.47 -4.08 15.88
CA ARG A 193 -4.93 -3.93 17.26
C ARG A 193 -5.71 -5.16 17.70
N THR A 194 -5.43 -5.60 18.94
CA THR A 194 -6.13 -6.72 19.57
C THR A 194 -6.83 -6.24 20.83
N VAL A 195 -8.12 -6.51 20.93
CA VAL A 195 -8.95 -6.21 22.10
C VAL A 195 -9.57 -7.49 22.64
N CYS A 196 -9.99 -7.48 23.90
CA CYS A 196 -10.73 -8.59 24.50
C CYS A 196 -12.18 -8.17 24.76
N VAL A 197 -13.12 -9.01 24.37
CA VAL A 197 -14.55 -8.80 24.65
C VAL A 197 -14.90 -9.54 25.95
N GLY A 198 -15.17 -8.77 27.01
CA GLY A 198 -15.38 -9.31 28.35
C GLY A 198 -14.06 -9.50 29.12
N LYS A 199 -13.95 -10.56 29.92
CA LYS A 199 -12.80 -10.78 30.81
C LYS A 199 -11.83 -11.79 30.19
N PRO A 200 -10.59 -11.40 29.88
CA PRO A 200 -9.58 -12.33 29.37
C PRO A 200 -9.13 -13.31 30.45
N SER A 201 -8.76 -14.54 30.06
CA SER A 201 -8.09 -15.47 30.92
C SER A 201 -6.67 -15.00 31.29
N ASP A 202 -6.10 -15.55 32.39
CA ASP A 202 -4.73 -15.22 32.79
C ASP A 202 -3.70 -15.64 31.73
N LYS A 203 -3.95 -16.77 31.04
CA LYS A 203 -3.13 -17.20 29.91
C LYS A 203 -3.15 -16.20 28.77
N MET A 204 -4.33 -15.67 28.40
CA MET A 204 -4.45 -14.65 27.35
C MET A 204 -3.70 -13.38 27.72
N LYS A 205 -3.83 -12.91 28.97
CA LYS A 205 -3.07 -11.75 29.45
C LYS A 205 -1.57 -11.97 29.34
N SER A 206 -1.07 -13.11 29.83
CA SER A 206 0.35 -13.46 29.78
C SER A 206 0.89 -13.50 28.34
N VAL A 207 0.15 -14.06 27.38
CA VAL A 207 0.53 -14.07 25.97
C VAL A 207 0.55 -12.63 25.41
N TYR A 208 -0.49 -11.85 25.67
CA TYR A 208 -0.58 -10.45 25.21
C TYR A 208 0.58 -9.61 25.74
N GLU A 209 0.87 -9.70 27.04
CA GLU A 209 1.97 -8.99 27.71
C GLU A 209 3.34 -9.39 27.15
N THR A 210 3.53 -10.69 26.84
CA THR A 210 4.77 -11.16 26.22
C THR A 210 4.98 -10.53 24.84
N VAL A 211 3.95 -10.52 23.99
CA VAL A 211 4.02 -9.91 22.65
C VAL A 211 4.22 -8.39 22.75
N LEU A 212 3.50 -7.73 23.65
CA LEU A 212 3.64 -6.29 23.88
C LEU A 212 5.06 -5.94 24.34
N THR A 213 5.62 -6.71 25.27
CA THR A 213 6.99 -6.50 25.75
C THR A 213 7.99 -6.65 24.62
N ALA A 214 7.86 -7.69 23.79
CA ALA A 214 8.74 -7.88 22.63
C ALA A 214 8.65 -6.71 21.65
N GLN A 215 7.43 -6.26 21.33
CA GLN A 215 7.20 -5.11 20.44
C GLN A 215 7.85 -3.83 20.99
N LEU A 216 7.61 -3.50 22.27
CA LEU A 216 8.17 -2.29 22.89
C LEU A 216 9.69 -2.35 22.94
N THR A 217 10.27 -3.53 23.25
CA THR A 217 11.72 -3.73 23.24
C THR A 217 12.32 -3.48 21.87
N ALA A 218 11.67 -3.98 20.81
CA ALA A 218 12.12 -3.74 19.45
C ALA A 218 12.01 -2.26 19.05
N LEU A 219 10.91 -1.58 19.41
CA LEU A 219 10.73 -0.15 19.14
C LEU A 219 11.82 0.70 19.84
N ASP A 220 12.17 0.39 21.07
CA ASP A 220 13.23 1.09 21.83
C ASP A 220 14.63 0.81 21.27
N ALA A 221 14.82 -0.37 20.68
CA ALA A 221 16.11 -0.77 20.11
C ALA A 221 16.38 -0.17 18.72
N VAL A 222 15.34 0.12 17.93
CA VAL A 222 15.48 0.62 16.54
C VAL A 222 16.20 1.97 16.50
N LYS A 223 17.32 2.02 15.75
CA LYS A 223 18.10 3.25 15.53
C LYS A 223 18.54 3.35 14.08
N ALA A 224 18.73 4.59 13.60
CA ALA A 224 19.31 4.85 12.29
C ALA A 224 20.68 4.15 12.14
N GLY A 225 20.90 3.51 11.01
CA GLY A 225 22.12 2.74 10.72
C GLY A 225 22.12 1.31 11.26
N MET A 226 21.09 0.87 11.97
CA MET A 226 20.96 -0.50 12.45
C MET A 226 20.59 -1.44 11.28
N SER A 227 21.21 -2.61 11.25
CA SER A 227 20.83 -3.67 10.32
C SER A 227 19.50 -4.31 10.78
N GLY A 228 18.55 -4.50 9.86
CA GLY A 228 17.29 -5.23 10.18
C GLY A 228 17.52 -6.69 10.63
N LYS A 229 18.69 -7.27 10.34
CA LYS A 229 19.07 -8.59 10.87
C LYS A 229 19.50 -8.56 12.33
N ALA A 230 19.90 -7.40 12.84
CA ALA A 230 20.33 -7.22 14.23
C ALA A 230 19.16 -6.91 15.18
N LEU A 231 18.01 -6.55 14.62
CA LEU A 231 16.76 -6.35 15.32
C LEU A 231 16.00 -7.67 15.44
#